data_40bc6d7733140a8bbe4e6c1a8bd988a3
#
_entry.id   40bc6d7733140a8bbe4e6c1a8bd988a3
#
_cell.length_a   1.000
_cell.length_b   1.000
_cell.length_c   1.000
_cell.angle_alpha   90.00
_cell.angle_beta   90.00
_cell.angle_gamma   90.00
#
_symmetry.space_group_name_H-M   'P 1'
#
loop_
_entity.id
_entity.type
_entity.pdbx_description
1 polymer ?
#
loop_
_entity_poly.entity_id
_entity_poly.type
_entity_poly.pdbx_seq_one_letter_code
_entity_poly.pdbx_strand_id
1 'polypeptide(L)'
;MSYLFPATTITFDAALRDLVQGSPRARAFAAHALGDVTDATEKRRALEALIRALDDDRLEVRAEAAASLGDLREPSAIPGLVKRLADGAPAVRQNAAIALGSIGHPDGFEPLAEALRDGPGDLRFQAATSLAEIDRVRAYEPLAAALGDQDPQVVGAAALSLGAIGDVRAIPQLAALVEHKDRGTRFDVAYALAELGDAGGRPVLLEELDDLDRAWDAVIALQTLGTPDDVKALSRSLANRRVPPEATVLAAGAVLRLGGGSVDAARQVILTALTARKVHVRGLAIEQLAEIGGVWAREPLEKLARSGKGSELIEPIAQALNAIAARGTRGP
;
A
#
# COMPACT_ATOMS: atom_id res chain seq x y z
N MET A 1 -7.33 5.26 7.61
CA MET A 1 -7.66 5.38 9.05
C MET A 1 -9.08 5.89 9.24
N SER A 2 -10.08 5.01 9.20
CA SER A 2 -11.50 5.40 9.35
C SER A 2 -12.07 4.98 10.71
N TYR A 3 -11.45 5.42 11.82
CA TYR A 3 -11.89 5.07 13.19
C TYR A 3 -12.49 6.23 13.99
N LEU A 4 -12.72 7.40 13.38
CA LEU A 4 -13.24 8.56 14.10
C LEU A 4 -14.77 8.61 14.16
N PHE A 5 -15.47 7.89 13.30
CA PHE A 5 -16.93 7.97 13.22
C PHE A 5 -17.58 6.58 13.36
N PRO A 6 -18.53 6.39 14.30
CA PRO A 6 -19.34 5.18 14.33
C PRO A 6 -20.24 5.12 13.09
N ALA A 7 -20.57 3.90 12.65
CA ALA A 7 -21.42 3.64 11.47
C ALA A 7 -22.89 4.08 11.72
N THR A 8 -23.10 5.37 11.90
CA THR A 8 -24.43 6.00 11.89
C THR A 8 -24.63 6.61 10.50
N THR A 9 -25.46 5.99 9.69
CA THR A 9 -25.83 6.51 8.37
C THR A 9 -26.64 7.80 8.54
N ILE A 10 -26.03 8.92 8.18
CA ILE A 10 -26.72 10.20 8.02
C ILE A 10 -27.33 10.24 6.61
N THR A 11 -28.53 10.81 6.45
CA THR A 11 -29.10 11.01 5.12
C THR A 11 -28.36 12.14 4.38
N PHE A 12 -28.33 12.08 3.06
CA PHE A 12 -27.65 13.07 2.23
C PHE A 12 -28.09 14.53 2.54
N ASP A 13 -29.39 14.81 2.61
CA ASP A 13 -29.88 16.15 2.93
C ASP A 13 -29.57 16.57 4.37
N ALA A 14 -29.52 15.63 5.31
CA ALA A 14 -29.07 15.93 6.66
C ALA A 14 -27.56 16.26 6.68
N ALA A 15 -26.72 15.54 5.91
CA ALA A 15 -25.30 15.83 5.79
C ALA A 15 -25.06 17.24 5.18
N LEU A 16 -25.77 17.60 4.13
CA LEU A 16 -25.69 18.96 3.56
C LEU A 16 -26.06 20.06 4.57
N ARG A 17 -27.11 19.84 5.36
CA ARG A 17 -27.52 20.79 6.41
C ARG A 17 -26.48 20.86 7.52
N ASP A 18 -26.03 19.70 8.00
CA ASP A 18 -25.11 19.62 9.14
C ASP A 18 -23.73 20.16 8.80
N LEU A 19 -23.28 20.05 7.53
CA LEU A 19 -22.04 20.66 7.04
C LEU A 19 -22.03 22.19 7.21
N VAL A 20 -23.20 22.83 7.13
CA VAL A 20 -23.33 24.31 7.24
C VAL A 20 -23.67 24.76 8.66
N GLN A 21 -24.57 24.05 9.34
CA GLN A 21 -25.18 24.48 10.59
C GLN A 21 -24.75 23.69 11.83
N GLY A 22 -24.04 22.58 11.62
CA GLY A 22 -23.64 21.68 12.69
C GLY A 22 -22.53 22.21 13.58
N SER A 23 -22.34 21.55 14.73
CA SER A 23 -21.14 21.72 15.53
C SER A 23 -19.88 21.33 14.71
N PRO A 24 -18.67 21.77 15.06
CA PRO A 24 -17.45 21.40 14.35
C PRO A 24 -17.33 19.89 14.06
N ARG A 25 -17.67 19.06 15.06
CA ARG A 25 -17.66 17.61 14.91
C ARG A 25 -18.73 17.10 13.93
N ALA A 26 -19.92 17.70 13.97
CA ALA A 26 -21.00 17.34 13.05
C ALA A 26 -20.66 17.78 11.61
N ARG A 27 -20.04 18.96 11.42
CA ARG A 27 -19.57 19.42 10.12
C ARG A 27 -18.51 18.47 9.53
N ALA A 28 -17.52 18.05 10.32
CA ALA A 28 -16.50 17.10 9.88
C ALA A 28 -17.11 15.73 9.50
N PHE A 29 -18.03 15.21 10.34
CA PHE A 29 -18.74 13.98 10.04
C PHE A 29 -19.63 14.09 8.77
N ALA A 30 -20.29 15.23 8.59
CA ALA A 30 -21.06 15.51 7.39
C ALA A 30 -20.18 15.60 6.12
N ALA A 31 -18.99 16.23 6.24
CA ALA A 31 -18.02 16.25 5.14
C ALA A 31 -17.61 14.83 4.72
N HIS A 32 -17.29 13.96 5.68
CA HIS A 32 -16.98 12.55 5.43
C HIS A 32 -18.12 11.83 4.70
N ALA A 33 -19.34 11.91 5.23
CA ALA A 33 -20.51 11.24 4.65
C ALA A 33 -20.82 11.71 3.21
N LEU A 34 -20.48 12.94 2.87
CA LEU A 34 -20.65 13.48 1.52
C LEU A 34 -19.58 12.98 0.53
N GLY A 35 -18.46 12.46 1.01
CA GLY A 35 -17.45 11.80 0.18
C GLY A 35 -17.88 10.42 -0.34
N ASP A 36 -18.77 9.75 0.37
CA ASP A 36 -19.22 8.38 0.06
C ASP A 36 -20.39 8.32 -0.95
N VAL A 37 -20.87 9.47 -1.46
CA VAL A 37 -22.04 9.51 -2.35
C VAL A 37 -21.74 8.93 -3.72
N THR A 38 -22.67 8.09 -4.22
CA THR A 38 -22.54 7.41 -5.51
C THR A 38 -23.55 7.92 -6.56
N ASP A 39 -24.67 8.50 -6.13
CA ASP A 39 -25.65 9.09 -7.05
C ASP A 39 -25.10 10.34 -7.73
N ALA A 40 -25.23 10.45 -9.05
CA ALA A 40 -24.64 11.54 -9.85
C ALA A 40 -25.18 12.94 -9.48
N THR A 41 -26.45 13.04 -9.09
CA THR A 41 -27.07 14.31 -8.71
C THR A 41 -26.62 14.73 -7.32
N GLU A 42 -26.56 13.79 -6.38
CA GLU A 42 -26.02 14.00 -5.03
C GLU A 42 -24.54 14.34 -5.08
N LYS A 43 -23.75 13.62 -5.90
CA LYS A 43 -22.32 13.87 -6.09
C LYS A 43 -22.02 15.32 -6.49
N ARG A 44 -22.78 15.91 -7.41
CA ARG A 44 -22.60 17.31 -7.80
C ARG A 44 -22.88 18.27 -6.63
N ARG A 45 -23.96 18.03 -5.87
CA ARG A 45 -24.31 18.85 -4.70
C ARG A 45 -23.29 18.68 -3.57
N ALA A 46 -22.81 17.46 -3.33
CA ALA A 46 -21.74 17.17 -2.37
C ALA A 46 -20.46 17.91 -2.73
N LEU A 47 -20.03 17.82 -3.99
CA LEU A 47 -18.86 18.49 -4.51
C LEU A 47 -18.87 20.00 -4.25
N GLU A 48 -19.96 20.68 -4.61
CA GLU A 48 -20.11 22.11 -4.37
C GLU A 48 -20.07 22.47 -2.87
N ALA A 49 -20.67 21.64 -2.03
CA ALA A 49 -20.69 21.84 -0.58
C ALA A 49 -19.29 21.60 0.03
N LEU A 50 -18.59 20.54 -0.38
CA LEU A 50 -17.24 20.19 0.09
C LEU A 50 -16.18 21.23 -0.36
N ILE A 51 -16.30 21.76 -1.61
CA ILE A 51 -15.41 22.85 -2.06
C ILE A 51 -15.55 24.07 -1.15
N ARG A 52 -16.77 24.44 -0.73
CA ARG A 52 -16.97 25.52 0.24
C ARG A 52 -16.40 25.18 1.62
N ALA A 53 -16.52 23.93 2.06
CA ALA A 53 -16.01 23.46 3.35
C ALA A 53 -14.47 23.44 3.45
N LEU A 54 -13.76 23.53 2.32
CA LEU A 54 -12.30 23.74 2.33
C LEU A 54 -11.90 25.07 3.00
N ASP A 55 -12.78 26.05 3.09
CA ASP A 55 -12.54 27.33 3.76
C ASP A 55 -13.17 27.40 5.15
N ASP A 56 -13.59 26.27 5.75
CA ASP A 56 -14.13 26.21 7.12
C ASP A 56 -13.11 26.73 8.17
N ASP A 57 -13.62 27.33 9.26
CA ASP A 57 -12.79 27.85 10.35
C ASP A 57 -12.04 26.73 11.11
N ARG A 58 -12.57 25.50 11.08
CA ARG A 58 -12.03 24.33 11.80
C ARG A 58 -11.17 23.48 10.88
N LEU A 59 -9.96 23.19 11.34
CA LEU A 59 -9.03 22.34 10.57
C LEU A 59 -9.58 20.93 10.30
N GLU A 60 -10.33 20.38 11.26
CA GLU A 60 -10.91 19.04 11.13
C GLU A 60 -11.92 18.98 9.97
N VAL A 61 -12.70 20.05 9.77
CA VAL A 61 -13.66 20.14 8.67
C VAL A 61 -12.93 20.33 7.34
N ARG A 62 -11.92 21.23 7.29
CA ARG A 62 -11.12 21.42 6.07
C ARG A 62 -10.38 20.16 5.65
N ALA A 63 -9.80 19.43 6.62
CA ALA A 63 -9.07 18.19 6.35
C ALA A 63 -9.99 17.09 5.81
N GLU A 64 -11.18 16.94 6.40
CA GLU A 64 -12.16 15.95 5.96
C GLU A 64 -12.75 16.33 4.60
N ALA A 65 -13.04 17.61 4.37
CA ALA A 65 -13.49 18.09 3.06
C ALA A 65 -12.46 17.83 1.95
N ALA A 66 -11.17 18.02 2.24
CA ALA A 66 -10.11 17.71 1.29
C ALA A 66 -10.04 16.20 0.98
N ALA A 67 -10.10 15.33 2.00
CA ALA A 67 -10.11 13.89 1.82
C ALA A 67 -11.31 13.43 0.98
N SER A 68 -12.53 13.88 1.33
CA SER A 68 -13.77 13.53 0.64
C SER A 68 -13.80 14.02 -0.82
N LEU A 69 -13.17 15.15 -1.13
CA LEU A 69 -13.00 15.62 -2.51
C LEU A 69 -12.08 14.68 -3.32
N GLY A 70 -11.08 14.09 -2.68
CA GLY A 70 -10.24 13.05 -3.27
C GLY A 70 -11.05 11.79 -3.62
N ASP A 71 -11.96 11.36 -2.75
CA ASP A 71 -12.83 10.20 -2.96
C ASP A 71 -13.83 10.44 -4.10
N LEU A 72 -14.35 11.65 -4.24
CA LEU A 72 -15.23 12.04 -5.34
C LEU A 72 -14.52 12.08 -6.71
N ARG A 73 -13.20 12.30 -6.75
CA ARG A 73 -12.36 12.33 -7.96
C ARG A 73 -12.84 13.28 -9.06
N GLU A 74 -13.32 14.48 -8.67
CA GLU A 74 -13.82 15.46 -9.61
C GLU A 74 -12.80 16.60 -9.85
N PRO A 75 -12.37 16.85 -11.11
CA PRO A 75 -11.33 17.85 -11.41
C PRO A 75 -11.67 19.27 -10.98
N SER A 76 -12.96 19.62 -10.85
CA SER A 76 -13.39 20.95 -10.39
C SER A 76 -13.00 21.26 -8.94
N ALA A 77 -12.59 20.26 -8.14
CA ALA A 77 -12.06 20.45 -6.80
C ALA A 77 -10.61 20.95 -6.78
N ILE A 78 -9.85 20.77 -7.88
CA ILE A 78 -8.40 21.03 -7.93
C ILE A 78 -8.04 22.45 -7.48
N PRO A 79 -8.68 23.54 -7.95
CA PRO A 79 -8.30 24.90 -7.52
C PRO A 79 -8.42 25.12 -6.00
N GLY A 80 -9.46 24.54 -5.39
CA GLY A 80 -9.64 24.58 -3.93
C GLY A 80 -8.58 23.79 -3.19
N LEU A 81 -8.27 22.57 -3.66
CA LEU A 81 -7.26 21.69 -3.06
C LEU A 81 -5.85 22.29 -3.19
N VAL A 82 -5.49 22.86 -4.33
CA VAL A 82 -4.21 23.56 -4.55
C VAL A 82 -4.01 24.67 -3.50
N LYS A 83 -5.06 25.48 -3.24
CA LYS A 83 -5.01 26.49 -2.18
C LYS A 83 -4.74 25.88 -0.81
N ARG A 84 -5.20 24.66 -0.53
CA ARG A 84 -4.97 23.97 0.77
C ARG A 84 -3.58 23.35 0.91
N LEU A 85 -2.78 23.23 -0.13
CA LEU A 85 -1.36 22.86 0.00
C LEU A 85 -0.58 23.86 0.87
N ALA A 86 -1.05 25.11 0.96
CA ALA A 86 -0.48 26.15 1.83
C ALA A 86 -1.25 26.34 3.16
N ASP A 87 -2.12 25.41 3.55
CA ASP A 87 -2.87 25.50 4.82
C ASP A 87 -1.92 25.48 6.04
N GLY A 88 -2.27 26.22 7.09
CA GLY A 88 -1.50 26.23 8.33
C GLY A 88 -1.45 24.89 9.07
N ALA A 89 -2.48 24.03 8.87
CA ALA A 89 -2.57 22.74 9.53
C ALA A 89 -1.97 21.62 8.65
N PRO A 90 -1.00 20.82 9.17
CA PRO A 90 -0.39 19.71 8.43
C PRO A 90 -1.41 18.73 7.84
N ALA A 91 -2.42 18.32 8.62
CA ALA A 91 -3.43 17.38 8.17
C ALA A 91 -4.22 17.86 6.93
N VAL A 92 -4.47 19.18 6.85
CA VAL A 92 -5.16 19.77 5.69
C VAL A 92 -4.26 19.74 4.44
N ARG A 93 -2.97 20.11 4.60
CA ARG A 93 -1.99 20.04 3.49
C ARG A 93 -1.83 18.63 2.96
N GLN A 94 -1.67 17.66 3.86
CA GLN A 94 -1.51 16.25 3.51
C GLN A 94 -2.73 15.71 2.76
N ASN A 95 -3.94 15.93 3.29
CA ASN A 95 -5.17 15.47 2.63
C ASN A 95 -5.37 16.15 1.27
N ALA A 96 -5.00 17.42 1.13
CA ALA A 96 -5.07 18.12 -0.15
C ALA A 96 -4.11 17.49 -1.19
N ALA A 97 -2.89 17.14 -0.78
CA ALA A 97 -1.93 16.48 -1.66
C ALA A 97 -2.39 15.07 -2.07
N ILE A 98 -2.89 14.27 -1.11
CA ILE A 98 -3.51 12.96 -1.39
C ILE A 98 -4.67 13.11 -2.37
N ALA A 99 -5.58 14.06 -2.12
CA ALA A 99 -6.75 14.28 -2.96
C ALA A 99 -6.37 14.65 -4.41
N LEU A 100 -5.34 15.49 -4.60
CA LEU A 100 -4.83 15.84 -5.92
C LEU A 100 -4.28 14.61 -6.66
N GLY A 101 -3.53 13.74 -5.97
CA GLY A 101 -3.07 12.45 -6.48
C GLY A 101 -4.25 11.54 -6.86
N SER A 102 -5.21 11.34 -5.94
CA SER A 102 -6.39 10.48 -6.16
C SER A 102 -7.29 10.94 -7.30
N ILE A 103 -7.41 12.26 -7.52
CA ILE A 103 -8.12 12.83 -8.69
C ILE A 103 -7.38 12.48 -9.98
N GLY A 104 -6.06 12.44 -9.97
CA GLY A 104 -5.25 11.99 -11.10
C GLY A 104 -5.28 12.92 -12.33
N HIS A 105 -5.68 14.19 -12.16
CA HIS A 105 -5.81 15.13 -13.27
C HIS A 105 -4.52 15.94 -13.49
N PRO A 106 -4.08 16.19 -14.74
CA PRO A 106 -2.83 16.89 -15.05
C PRO A 106 -2.64 18.25 -14.37
N ASP A 107 -3.73 18.99 -14.09
CA ASP A 107 -3.66 20.30 -13.44
C ASP A 107 -3.18 20.24 -11.97
N GLY A 108 -3.25 19.05 -11.34
CA GLY A 108 -2.69 18.82 -10.01
C GLY A 108 -1.18 18.58 -9.97
N PHE A 109 -0.56 18.32 -11.13
CA PHE A 109 0.83 17.88 -11.19
C PHE A 109 1.81 18.98 -10.78
N GLU A 110 1.80 20.14 -11.43
CA GLU A 110 2.74 21.24 -11.12
C GLU A 110 2.63 21.74 -9.67
N PRO A 111 1.42 21.94 -9.10
CA PRO A 111 1.29 22.27 -7.68
C PRO A 111 1.92 21.24 -6.74
N LEU A 112 1.79 19.94 -7.04
CA LEU A 112 2.44 18.88 -6.25
C LEU A 112 3.95 18.85 -6.46
N ALA A 113 4.45 19.08 -7.67
CA ALA A 113 5.89 19.15 -7.94
C ALA A 113 6.55 20.35 -7.22
N GLU A 114 5.87 21.50 -7.16
CA GLU A 114 6.29 22.65 -6.35
C GLU A 114 6.25 22.32 -4.85
N ALA A 115 5.19 21.66 -4.39
CA ALA A 115 5.05 21.22 -3.01
C ALA A 115 6.16 20.23 -2.60
N LEU A 116 6.58 19.32 -3.48
CA LEU A 116 7.72 18.41 -3.25
C LEU A 116 9.04 19.17 -3.12
N ARG A 117 9.26 20.19 -3.93
CA ARG A 117 10.50 20.96 -3.94
C ARG A 117 10.63 21.92 -2.75
N ASP A 118 9.58 22.69 -2.46
CA ASP A 118 9.65 23.89 -1.62
C ASP A 118 8.76 23.80 -0.36
N GLY A 119 7.95 22.77 -0.21
CA GLY A 119 7.01 22.61 0.89
C GLY A 119 7.65 22.23 2.23
N PRO A 120 6.90 22.28 3.33
CA PRO A 120 7.35 21.68 4.59
C PRO A 120 7.47 20.16 4.47
N GLY A 121 8.27 19.51 5.34
CA GLY A 121 8.61 18.08 5.25
C GLY A 121 7.41 17.16 5.11
N ASP A 122 6.36 17.41 5.90
CA ASP A 122 5.10 16.64 5.83
C ASP A 122 4.43 16.70 4.45
N LEU A 123 4.47 17.86 3.82
CA LEU A 123 3.91 18.05 2.48
C LEU A 123 4.83 17.48 1.39
N ARG A 124 6.16 17.64 1.53
CA ARG A 124 7.12 17.04 0.57
C ARG A 124 6.98 15.53 0.53
N PHE A 125 6.89 14.88 1.70
CA PHE A 125 6.61 13.44 1.80
C PHE A 125 5.34 13.03 1.04
N GLN A 126 4.23 13.74 1.29
CA GLN A 126 2.96 13.41 0.66
C GLN A 126 2.96 13.70 -0.84
N ALA A 127 3.61 14.78 -1.28
CA ALA A 127 3.77 15.09 -2.71
C ALA A 127 4.61 14.02 -3.44
N ALA A 128 5.67 13.49 -2.79
CA ALA A 128 6.48 12.41 -3.35
C ALA A 128 5.66 11.14 -3.61
N THR A 129 4.70 10.82 -2.75
CA THR A 129 3.82 9.65 -2.92
C THR A 129 2.71 9.89 -3.94
N SER A 130 2.23 11.13 -4.11
CA SER A 130 1.05 11.46 -4.93
C SER A 130 1.37 11.79 -6.40
N LEU A 131 2.59 12.24 -6.71
CA LEU A 131 2.95 12.68 -8.07
C LEU A 131 2.83 11.58 -9.13
N ALA A 132 3.26 10.37 -8.80
CA ALA A 132 3.25 9.23 -9.73
C ALA A 132 1.82 8.75 -10.05
N GLU A 133 0.84 9.06 -9.20
CA GLU A 133 -0.58 8.75 -9.45
C GLU A 133 -1.17 9.62 -10.57
N ILE A 134 -0.64 10.84 -10.76
CA ILE A 134 -1.08 11.75 -11.82
C ILE A 134 -0.39 11.42 -13.14
N ASP A 135 0.94 11.36 -13.14
CA ASP A 135 1.72 11.12 -14.37
C ASP A 135 3.09 10.50 -14.02
N ARG A 136 3.22 9.20 -14.25
CA ARG A 136 4.43 8.44 -13.96
C ARG A 136 5.66 8.93 -14.74
N VAL A 137 5.46 9.40 -15.98
CA VAL A 137 6.58 9.84 -16.83
C VAL A 137 7.11 11.17 -16.34
N ARG A 138 6.24 12.14 -16.09
CA ARG A 138 6.62 13.46 -15.60
C ARG A 138 7.13 13.43 -14.16
N ALA A 139 6.65 12.50 -13.33
CA ALA A 139 7.03 12.38 -11.92
C ALA A 139 8.50 11.95 -11.74
N TYR A 140 9.12 11.32 -12.73
CA TYR A 140 10.50 10.82 -12.62
C TYR A 140 11.49 11.91 -12.17
N GLU A 141 11.56 13.02 -12.87
CA GLU A 141 12.56 14.08 -12.59
C GLU A 141 12.36 14.74 -11.21
N PRO A 142 11.14 15.16 -10.79
CA PRO A 142 10.93 15.66 -9.44
C PRO A 142 11.28 14.65 -8.34
N LEU A 143 10.94 13.38 -8.52
CA LEU A 143 11.23 12.31 -7.56
C LEU A 143 12.72 12.00 -7.50
N ALA A 144 13.42 11.97 -8.64
CA ALA A 144 14.86 11.78 -8.69
C ALA A 144 15.61 12.92 -7.97
N ALA A 145 15.12 14.16 -8.10
CA ALA A 145 15.66 15.30 -7.34
C ALA A 145 15.41 15.14 -5.82
N ALA A 146 14.25 14.62 -5.42
CA ALA A 146 13.88 14.40 -4.02
C ALA A 146 14.68 13.29 -3.32
N LEU A 147 15.43 12.46 -4.04
CA LEU A 147 16.41 11.54 -3.44
C LEU A 147 17.54 12.27 -2.70
N GLY A 148 17.73 13.56 -2.97
CA GLY A 148 18.68 14.43 -2.26
C GLY A 148 18.06 15.22 -1.09
N ASP A 149 16.84 14.94 -0.69
CA ASP A 149 16.15 15.68 0.38
C ASP A 149 16.87 15.51 1.74
N GLN A 150 16.79 16.57 2.58
CA GLN A 150 17.33 16.53 3.93
C GLN A 150 16.55 15.63 4.90
N ASP A 151 15.27 15.39 4.60
CA ASP A 151 14.38 14.55 5.40
C ASP A 151 14.43 13.10 4.89
N PRO A 152 14.92 12.15 5.71
CA PRO A 152 15.00 10.75 5.33
C PRO A 152 13.66 10.14 4.89
N GLN A 153 12.54 10.62 5.44
CA GLN A 153 11.21 10.12 5.06
C GLN A 153 10.84 10.54 3.64
N VAL A 154 11.22 11.75 3.22
CA VAL A 154 11.02 12.22 1.84
C VAL A 154 11.87 11.42 0.87
N VAL A 155 13.14 11.15 1.23
CA VAL A 155 14.03 10.28 0.43
C VAL A 155 13.44 8.88 0.24
N GLY A 156 12.96 8.26 1.33
CA GLY A 156 12.30 6.95 1.28
C GLY A 156 11.06 6.95 0.39
N ALA A 157 10.16 7.93 0.56
CA ALA A 157 8.95 8.07 -0.26
C ALA A 157 9.28 8.26 -1.75
N ALA A 158 10.29 9.08 -2.07
CA ALA A 158 10.76 9.28 -3.45
C ALA A 158 11.34 7.98 -4.03
N ALA A 159 12.13 7.24 -3.26
CA ALA A 159 12.68 5.96 -3.67
C ALA A 159 11.59 4.95 -4.00
N LEU A 160 10.63 4.75 -3.10
CA LEU A 160 9.48 3.83 -3.30
C LEU A 160 8.66 4.23 -4.53
N SER A 161 8.40 5.53 -4.71
CA SER A 161 7.65 6.03 -5.87
C SER A 161 8.41 5.79 -7.19
N LEU A 162 9.75 5.94 -7.20
CA LEU A 162 10.58 5.62 -8.37
C LEU A 162 10.60 4.12 -8.68
N GLY A 163 10.65 3.26 -7.65
CA GLY A 163 10.49 1.81 -7.80
C GLY A 163 9.15 1.46 -8.44
N ALA A 164 8.05 1.99 -7.92
CA ALA A 164 6.70 1.78 -8.42
C ALA A 164 6.47 2.31 -9.85
N ILE A 165 7.17 3.38 -10.26
CA ILE A 165 7.18 3.87 -11.65
C ILE A 165 7.77 2.81 -12.59
N GLY A 166 8.79 2.08 -12.14
CA GLY A 166 9.44 1.03 -12.91
C GLY A 166 10.50 1.54 -13.91
N ASP A 167 10.96 2.78 -13.77
CA ASP A 167 11.96 3.34 -14.68
C ASP A 167 13.38 3.01 -14.21
N VAL A 168 14.06 2.12 -14.95
CA VAL A 168 15.42 1.66 -14.63
C VAL A 168 16.48 2.76 -14.59
N ARG A 169 16.20 3.96 -15.12
CA ARG A 169 17.10 5.12 -15.01
C ARG A 169 17.33 5.54 -13.56
N ALA A 170 16.42 5.17 -12.64
CA ALA A 170 16.57 5.47 -11.21
C ALA A 170 17.63 4.59 -10.51
N ILE A 171 17.99 3.43 -11.07
CA ILE A 171 18.90 2.46 -10.44
C ILE A 171 20.23 3.10 -9.98
N PRO A 172 20.97 3.87 -10.77
CA PRO A 172 22.26 4.42 -10.32
C PRO A 172 22.12 5.37 -9.11
N GLN A 173 21.06 6.18 -9.06
CA GLN A 173 20.81 7.11 -7.96
C GLN A 173 20.37 6.37 -6.70
N LEU A 174 19.47 5.38 -6.83
CA LEU A 174 19.04 4.53 -5.73
C LEU A 174 20.20 3.70 -5.17
N ALA A 175 21.04 3.10 -6.04
CA ALA A 175 22.21 2.32 -5.62
C ALA A 175 23.20 3.13 -4.78
N ALA A 176 23.34 4.44 -5.04
CA ALA A 176 24.16 5.33 -4.23
C ALA A 176 23.63 5.55 -2.80
N LEU A 177 22.35 5.21 -2.52
CA LEU A 177 21.67 5.40 -1.25
C LEU A 177 21.51 4.12 -0.41
N VAL A 178 21.99 2.96 -0.88
CA VAL A 178 21.89 1.68 -0.13
C VAL A 178 22.63 1.71 1.22
N GLU A 179 23.62 2.62 1.36
CA GLU A 179 24.38 2.85 2.60
C GLU A 179 23.88 4.12 3.34
N HIS A 180 22.68 4.58 3.08
CA HIS A 180 22.13 5.79 3.74
C HIS A 180 22.14 5.62 5.25
N LYS A 181 22.43 6.70 6.01
CA LYS A 181 22.54 6.67 7.48
C LYS A 181 21.26 6.24 8.19
N ASP A 182 20.10 6.61 7.65
CA ASP A 182 18.80 6.20 8.18
C ASP A 182 18.43 4.79 7.72
N ARG A 183 18.05 3.92 8.68
CA ARG A 183 17.72 2.52 8.43
C ARG A 183 16.45 2.36 7.59
N GLY A 184 15.45 3.23 7.81
CA GLY A 184 14.20 3.22 7.06
C GLY A 184 14.45 3.51 5.59
N THR A 185 15.17 4.59 5.33
CA THR A 185 15.55 4.98 3.96
C THR A 185 16.35 3.90 3.24
N ARG A 186 17.32 3.24 3.92
CA ARG A 186 18.05 2.11 3.31
C ARG A 186 17.10 1.01 2.87
N PHE A 187 16.12 0.68 3.71
CA PHE A 187 15.14 -0.35 3.39
C PHE A 187 14.26 0.06 2.20
N ASP A 188 13.73 1.28 2.21
CA ASP A 188 12.88 1.81 1.12
C ASP A 188 13.62 1.82 -0.21
N VAL A 189 14.90 2.22 -0.20
CA VAL A 189 15.79 2.21 -1.37
C VAL A 189 16.03 0.77 -1.85
N ALA A 190 16.31 -0.16 -0.93
CA ALA A 190 16.55 -1.56 -1.28
C ALA A 190 15.29 -2.22 -1.85
N TYR A 191 14.12 -1.88 -1.32
CA TYR A 191 12.84 -2.32 -1.85
C TYR A 191 12.60 -1.78 -3.27
N ALA A 192 12.81 -0.48 -3.49
CA ALA A 192 12.68 0.15 -4.80
C ALA A 192 13.64 -0.46 -5.85
N LEU A 193 14.89 -0.76 -5.48
CA LEU A 193 15.84 -1.45 -6.36
C LEU A 193 15.32 -2.85 -6.74
N ALA A 194 14.75 -3.59 -5.79
CA ALA A 194 14.19 -4.90 -6.06
C ALA A 194 12.98 -4.82 -7.02
N GLU A 195 12.11 -3.82 -6.88
CA GLU A 195 11.01 -3.57 -7.83
C GLU A 195 11.52 -3.30 -9.25
N LEU A 196 12.68 -2.64 -9.37
CA LEU A 196 13.36 -2.38 -10.64
C LEU A 196 14.16 -3.60 -11.16
N GLY A 197 14.17 -4.72 -10.43
CA GLY A 197 14.93 -5.93 -10.78
C GLY A 197 16.42 -5.84 -10.48
N ASP A 198 16.87 -4.83 -9.72
CA ASP A 198 18.27 -4.66 -9.33
C ASP A 198 18.56 -5.26 -7.95
N ALA A 199 19.61 -6.07 -7.86
CA ALA A 199 19.99 -6.79 -6.65
C ALA A 199 20.89 -5.99 -5.70
N GLY A 200 21.22 -4.73 -6.00
CA GLY A 200 22.12 -3.89 -5.20
C GLY A 200 21.66 -3.71 -3.75
N GLY A 201 20.35 -3.64 -3.52
CA GLY A 201 19.74 -3.54 -2.19
C GLY A 201 19.58 -4.86 -1.43
N ARG A 202 19.89 -6.02 -2.05
CA ARG A 202 19.68 -7.35 -1.48
C ARG A 202 20.26 -7.57 -0.08
N PRO A 203 21.49 -7.14 0.26
CA PRO A 203 22.03 -7.31 1.62
C PRO A 203 21.14 -6.66 2.68
N VAL A 204 20.61 -5.47 2.41
CA VAL A 204 19.69 -4.77 3.32
C VAL A 204 18.39 -5.54 3.51
N LEU A 205 17.79 -6.05 2.42
CA LEU A 205 16.58 -6.87 2.50
C LEU A 205 16.78 -8.15 3.33
N LEU A 206 17.95 -8.79 3.20
CA LEU A 206 18.29 -9.99 3.96
C LEU A 206 18.46 -9.72 5.47
N GLU A 207 18.95 -8.54 5.84
CA GLU A 207 19.06 -8.10 7.24
C GLU A 207 17.67 -7.84 7.86
N GLU A 208 16.71 -7.40 7.08
CA GLU A 208 15.35 -7.05 7.55
C GLU A 208 14.38 -8.25 7.63
N LEU A 209 14.80 -9.45 7.20
CA LEU A 209 13.97 -10.68 7.30
C LEU A 209 13.56 -11.04 8.72
N ASP A 210 14.31 -10.61 9.72
CA ASP A 210 14.03 -10.87 11.14
C ASP A 210 13.33 -9.70 11.84
N ASP A 211 13.06 -8.60 11.14
CA ASP A 211 12.36 -7.43 11.67
C ASP A 211 10.83 -7.65 11.65
N LEU A 212 10.14 -7.26 12.76
CA LEU A 212 8.71 -7.52 12.91
C LEU A 212 7.83 -6.73 11.93
N ASP A 213 8.27 -5.54 11.57
CA ASP A 213 7.50 -4.60 10.76
C ASP A 213 7.84 -4.71 9.26
N ARG A 214 9.10 -5.11 8.94
CA ARG A 214 9.63 -5.11 7.57
C ARG A 214 9.81 -6.50 6.94
N ALA A 215 9.76 -7.56 7.73
CA ALA A 215 9.97 -8.91 7.21
C ALA A 215 9.03 -9.27 6.06
N TRP A 216 7.78 -8.79 6.10
CA TRP A 216 6.81 -9.00 5.04
C TRP A 216 7.29 -8.39 3.71
N ASP A 217 7.64 -7.11 3.72
CA ASP A 217 8.06 -6.38 2.52
C ASP A 217 9.42 -6.86 2.02
N ALA A 218 10.34 -7.21 2.96
CA ALA A 218 11.62 -7.81 2.61
C ALA A 218 11.47 -9.15 1.84
N VAL A 219 10.53 -10.01 2.28
CA VAL A 219 10.24 -11.26 1.56
C VAL A 219 9.66 -10.99 0.18
N ILE A 220 8.73 -10.02 0.04
CA ILE A 220 8.16 -9.63 -1.26
C ILE A 220 9.27 -9.14 -2.20
N ALA A 221 10.12 -8.24 -1.76
CA ALA A 221 11.23 -7.70 -2.54
C ALA A 221 12.21 -8.81 -2.99
N LEU A 222 12.59 -9.74 -2.10
CA LEU A 222 13.44 -10.87 -2.44
C LEU A 222 12.76 -11.85 -3.41
N GLN A 223 11.43 -12.04 -3.33
CA GLN A 223 10.70 -12.84 -4.31
C GLN A 223 10.70 -12.19 -5.70
N THR A 224 10.62 -10.87 -5.78
CA THR A 224 10.68 -10.12 -7.04
C THR A 224 12.04 -10.30 -7.72
N LEU A 225 13.13 -10.30 -6.95
CA LEU A 225 14.47 -10.58 -7.46
C LEU A 225 14.63 -12.03 -7.94
N GLY A 226 13.91 -12.97 -7.34
CA GLY A 226 13.81 -14.37 -7.80
C GLY A 226 15.12 -15.17 -7.77
N THR A 227 16.07 -14.83 -6.90
CA THR A 227 17.39 -15.47 -6.88
C THR A 227 17.43 -16.71 -5.97
N PRO A 228 17.96 -17.87 -6.44
CA PRO A 228 18.12 -19.07 -5.61
C PRO A 228 19.03 -18.85 -4.39
N ASP A 229 19.92 -17.87 -4.43
CA ASP A 229 20.84 -17.56 -3.35
C ASP A 229 20.15 -17.09 -2.07
N ASP A 230 18.90 -16.57 -2.17
CA ASP A 230 18.12 -16.11 -1.05
C ASP A 230 17.49 -17.25 -0.24
N VAL A 231 17.38 -18.44 -0.83
CA VAL A 231 16.70 -19.59 -0.22
C VAL A 231 17.24 -19.94 1.16
N LYS A 232 18.55 -19.81 1.38
CA LYS A 232 19.17 -20.11 2.68
C LYS A 232 18.72 -19.12 3.76
N ALA A 233 18.62 -17.83 3.45
CA ALA A 233 18.17 -16.81 4.38
C ALA A 233 16.66 -16.95 4.65
N LEU A 234 15.86 -17.09 3.59
CA LEU A 234 14.41 -17.33 3.68
C LEU A 234 14.10 -18.60 4.49
N SER A 235 14.89 -19.70 4.31
CA SER A 235 14.72 -20.93 5.09
C SER A 235 15.03 -20.75 6.58
N ARG A 236 15.97 -19.86 6.93
CA ARG A 236 16.24 -19.53 8.34
C ARG A 236 15.09 -18.76 8.98
N SER A 237 14.49 -17.82 8.25
CA SER A 237 13.35 -17.03 8.76
C SER A 237 12.12 -17.91 9.07
N LEU A 238 11.95 -19.08 8.39
CA LEU A 238 10.86 -20.01 8.69
C LEU A 238 10.86 -20.55 10.14
N ALA A 239 12.03 -20.64 10.76
CA ALA A 239 12.18 -21.11 12.13
C ALA A 239 12.12 -19.99 13.17
N ASN A 240 12.15 -18.74 12.74
CA ASN A 240 12.15 -17.58 13.63
C ASN A 240 10.74 -17.21 14.09
N ARG A 241 10.43 -17.50 15.37
CA ARG A 241 9.12 -17.22 15.97
C ARG A 241 8.81 -15.72 16.13
N ARG A 242 9.78 -14.84 15.92
CA ARG A 242 9.56 -13.38 15.95
C ARG A 242 9.00 -12.86 14.64
N VAL A 243 9.27 -13.54 13.52
CA VAL A 243 8.73 -13.19 12.21
C VAL A 243 7.20 -13.36 12.21
N PRO A 244 6.42 -12.39 11.73
CA PRO A 244 4.98 -12.52 11.64
C PRO A 244 4.56 -13.76 10.83
N PRO A 245 3.48 -14.47 11.23
CA PRO A 245 2.99 -15.65 10.50
C PRO A 245 2.78 -15.40 9.01
N GLU A 246 2.35 -14.22 8.67
CA GLU A 246 2.11 -13.75 7.31
C GLU A 246 3.41 -13.77 6.47
N ALA A 247 4.47 -13.14 6.98
CA ALA A 247 5.77 -13.11 6.34
C ALA A 247 6.41 -14.52 6.28
N THR A 248 6.19 -15.34 7.33
CA THR A 248 6.67 -16.73 7.35
C THR A 248 6.01 -17.57 6.26
N VAL A 249 4.70 -17.38 5.99
CA VAL A 249 3.97 -18.08 4.90
C VAL A 249 4.51 -17.66 3.54
N LEU A 250 4.73 -16.36 3.32
CA LEU A 250 5.33 -15.86 2.07
C LEU A 250 6.76 -16.39 1.87
N ALA A 251 7.59 -16.36 2.91
CA ALA A 251 8.94 -16.90 2.84
C ALA A 251 8.93 -18.40 2.50
N ALA A 252 7.99 -19.17 3.07
CA ALA A 252 7.80 -20.56 2.72
C ALA A 252 7.40 -20.74 1.24
N GLY A 253 6.49 -19.91 0.73
CA GLY A 253 6.15 -19.85 -0.67
C GLY A 253 7.35 -19.56 -1.58
N ALA A 254 8.18 -18.58 -1.20
CA ALA A 254 9.41 -18.25 -1.93
C ALA A 254 10.41 -19.42 -1.97
N VAL A 255 10.64 -20.09 -0.83
CA VAL A 255 11.52 -21.28 -0.76
C VAL A 255 11.03 -22.39 -1.68
N LEU A 256 9.72 -22.64 -1.72
CA LEU A 256 9.16 -23.68 -2.61
C LEU A 256 9.25 -23.30 -4.10
N ARG A 257 9.13 -22.03 -4.43
CA ARG A 257 9.18 -21.50 -5.80
C ARG A 257 10.60 -21.52 -6.37
N LEU A 258 11.56 -21.05 -5.57
CA LEU A 258 12.96 -20.96 -5.97
C LEU A 258 13.66 -22.33 -5.96
N GLY A 259 13.12 -23.28 -5.22
CA GLY A 259 13.71 -24.63 -5.07
C GLY A 259 14.94 -24.66 -4.17
N GLY A 260 15.29 -25.81 -3.67
CA GLY A 260 16.43 -25.98 -2.76
C GLY A 260 16.10 -25.71 -1.28
N GLY A 261 17.08 -25.77 -0.41
CA GLY A 261 16.94 -25.49 1.02
C GLY A 261 15.97 -26.44 1.75
N SER A 262 15.19 -25.88 2.68
CA SER A 262 14.27 -26.62 3.55
C SER A 262 12.87 -26.77 2.97
N VAL A 263 12.73 -27.41 1.81
CA VAL A 263 11.44 -27.64 1.13
C VAL A 263 10.39 -28.25 2.08
N ASP A 264 10.77 -29.26 2.87
CA ASP A 264 9.82 -29.91 3.78
C ASP A 264 9.42 -28.99 4.94
N ALA A 265 10.34 -28.17 5.46
CA ALA A 265 9.99 -27.15 6.44
C ALA A 265 9.05 -26.08 5.86
N ALA A 266 9.28 -25.65 4.63
CA ALA A 266 8.41 -24.69 3.94
C ALA A 266 7.01 -25.26 3.71
N ARG A 267 6.88 -26.51 3.25
CA ARG A 267 5.60 -27.23 3.16
C ARG A 267 4.88 -27.26 4.50
N GLN A 268 5.60 -27.64 5.56
CA GLN A 268 5.04 -27.74 6.91
C GLN A 268 4.51 -26.38 7.42
N VAL A 269 5.23 -25.28 7.16
CA VAL A 269 4.79 -23.92 7.48
C VAL A 269 3.45 -23.61 6.81
N ILE A 270 3.35 -23.82 5.50
CA ILE A 270 2.12 -23.53 4.75
C ILE A 270 0.95 -24.43 5.23
N LEU A 271 1.19 -25.71 5.44
CA LEU A 271 0.17 -26.63 5.94
C LEU A 271 -0.30 -26.27 7.35
N THR A 272 0.61 -25.81 8.21
CA THR A 272 0.27 -25.32 9.55
C THR A 272 -0.58 -24.04 9.46
N ALA A 273 -0.24 -23.14 8.54
CA ALA A 273 -0.97 -21.88 8.33
C ALA A 273 -2.43 -22.10 7.86
N LEU A 274 -2.73 -23.21 7.16
CA LEU A 274 -4.12 -23.58 6.84
C LEU A 274 -5.00 -23.80 8.07
N THR A 275 -4.41 -24.07 9.23
CA THR A 275 -5.14 -24.25 10.50
C THR A 275 -5.09 -23.01 11.40
N ALA A 276 -4.46 -21.94 10.99
CA ALA A 276 -4.29 -20.70 11.75
C ALA A 276 -5.63 -20.13 12.25
N ARG A 277 -5.58 -19.43 13.38
CA ARG A 277 -6.77 -18.77 13.95
C ARG A 277 -7.27 -17.63 13.07
N LYS A 278 -6.34 -16.83 12.54
CA LYS A 278 -6.63 -15.66 11.71
C LYS A 278 -7.00 -16.08 10.28
N VAL A 279 -8.14 -15.59 9.78
CA VAL A 279 -8.66 -15.93 8.43
C VAL A 279 -7.69 -15.54 7.32
N HIS A 280 -7.11 -14.34 7.41
CA HIS A 280 -6.19 -13.84 6.37
C HIS A 280 -4.90 -14.68 6.27
N VAL A 281 -4.39 -15.25 7.38
CA VAL A 281 -3.23 -16.17 7.34
C VAL A 281 -3.59 -17.46 6.59
N ARG A 282 -4.83 -17.98 6.82
CA ARG A 282 -5.32 -19.14 6.05
C ARG A 282 -5.49 -18.81 4.57
N GLY A 283 -6.03 -17.62 4.26
CA GLY A 283 -6.17 -17.12 2.89
C GLY A 283 -4.82 -17.06 2.17
N LEU A 284 -3.82 -16.47 2.79
CA LEU A 284 -2.47 -16.37 2.25
C LEU A 284 -1.84 -17.76 2.00
N ALA A 285 -2.04 -18.71 2.91
CA ALA A 285 -1.56 -20.09 2.70
C ALA A 285 -2.25 -20.76 1.49
N ILE A 286 -3.55 -20.52 1.29
CA ILE A 286 -4.29 -21.01 0.12
C ILE A 286 -3.77 -20.39 -1.17
N GLU A 287 -3.50 -19.08 -1.18
CA GLU A 287 -2.91 -18.37 -2.33
C GLU A 287 -1.55 -18.96 -2.71
N GLN A 288 -0.66 -19.17 -1.73
CA GLN A 288 0.62 -19.80 -1.99
C GLN A 288 0.44 -21.24 -2.55
N LEU A 289 -0.52 -22.00 -2.04
CA LEU A 289 -0.81 -23.34 -2.58
C LEU A 289 -1.43 -23.30 -3.97
N ALA A 290 -2.22 -22.27 -4.30
CA ALA A 290 -2.73 -22.05 -5.63
C ALA A 290 -1.62 -21.83 -6.66
N GLU A 291 -0.54 -21.15 -6.27
CA GLU A 291 0.59 -20.86 -7.16
C GLU A 291 1.58 -22.03 -7.29
N ILE A 292 1.95 -22.67 -6.18
CA ILE A 292 3.08 -23.58 -6.10
C ILE A 292 2.73 -24.98 -5.56
N GLY A 293 1.51 -25.16 -5.06
CA GLY A 293 1.06 -26.42 -4.47
C GLY A 293 1.05 -27.57 -5.50
N GLY A 294 1.46 -28.74 -5.04
CA GLY A 294 1.36 -29.98 -5.78
C GLY A 294 0.30 -30.93 -5.18
N VAL A 295 0.32 -32.19 -5.60
CA VAL A 295 -0.61 -33.24 -5.12
C VAL A 295 -0.63 -33.33 -3.58
N TRP A 296 0.48 -33.07 -2.92
CA TRP A 296 0.62 -33.08 -1.45
C TRP A 296 -0.28 -32.05 -0.72
N ALA A 297 -0.70 -30.99 -1.40
CA ALA A 297 -1.53 -29.94 -0.84
C ALA A 297 -3.05 -30.22 -0.97
N ARG A 298 -3.45 -31.18 -1.79
CA ARG A 298 -4.84 -31.43 -2.12
C ARG A 298 -5.66 -31.87 -0.91
N GLU A 299 -5.24 -32.93 -0.22
CA GLU A 299 -5.94 -33.46 0.95
C GLU A 299 -6.09 -32.42 2.07
N PRO A 300 -5.05 -31.66 2.47
CA PRO A 300 -5.16 -30.57 3.45
C PRO A 300 -6.19 -29.48 3.04
N LEU A 301 -6.25 -29.07 1.77
CA LEU A 301 -7.22 -28.11 1.27
C LEU A 301 -8.65 -28.67 1.32
N GLU A 302 -8.86 -29.92 0.90
CA GLU A 302 -10.16 -30.59 0.97
C GLU A 302 -10.64 -30.73 2.43
N LYS A 303 -9.72 -31.02 3.35
CA LYS A 303 -10.01 -31.08 4.79
C LYS A 303 -10.41 -29.72 5.35
N LEU A 304 -9.72 -28.65 4.94
CA LEU A 304 -10.06 -27.28 5.32
C LEU A 304 -11.46 -26.91 4.81
N ALA A 305 -11.77 -27.22 3.54
CA ALA A 305 -13.08 -26.94 2.94
C ALA A 305 -14.26 -27.56 3.70
N ARG A 306 -14.04 -28.77 4.28
CA ARG A 306 -15.06 -29.48 5.08
C ARG A 306 -15.12 -29.00 6.54
N SER A 307 -14.20 -28.16 6.97
CA SER A 307 -14.12 -27.63 8.33
C SER A 307 -14.89 -26.31 8.47
N GLY A 308 -15.38 -26.00 9.67
CA GLY A 308 -15.99 -24.69 9.94
C GLY A 308 -15.03 -23.50 9.71
N LYS A 309 -13.73 -23.72 9.74
CA LYS A 309 -12.70 -22.70 9.44
C LYS A 309 -12.58 -22.39 7.95
N GLY A 310 -13.07 -23.26 7.08
CA GLY A 310 -13.03 -23.09 5.62
C GLY A 310 -14.25 -22.40 5.04
N SER A 311 -15.31 -22.18 5.84
CA SER A 311 -16.60 -21.64 5.34
C SER A 311 -16.48 -20.28 4.65
N GLU A 312 -15.58 -19.42 5.10
CA GLU A 312 -15.33 -18.09 4.54
C GLU A 312 -14.33 -18.12 3.35
N LEU A 313 -13.73 -19.29 3.07
CA LEU A 313 -12.64 -19.47 2.11
C LEU A 313 -12.96 -20.53 1.03
N ILE A 314 -14.24 -20.88 0.86
CA ILE A 314 -14.68 -21.94 -0.06
C ILE A 314 -14.24 -21.67 -1.51
N GLU A 315 -14.42 -20.43 -1.96
CA GLU A 315 -14.05 -20.04 -3.33
C GLU A 315 -12.53 -20.05 -3.55
N PRO A 316 -11.70 -19.42 -2.69
CA PRO A 316 -10.23 -19.53 -2.76
C PRO A 316 -9.72 -20.97 -2.72
N ILE A 317 -10.30 -21.84 -1.88
CA ILE A 317 -9.93 -23.25 -1.81
C ILE A 317 -10.24 -23.98 -3.13
N ALA A 318 -11.42 -23.75 -3.71
CA ALA A 318 -11.79 -24.34 -4.98
C ALA A 318 -10.87 -23.90 -6.12
N GLN A 319 -10.49 -22.62 -6.17
CA GLN A 319 -9.52 -22.08 -7.12
C GLN A 319 -8.15 -22.76 -6.98
N ALA A 320 -7.65 -22.89 -5.73
CA ALA A 320 -6.39 -23.56 -5.44
C ALA A 320 -6.40 -25.05 -5.86
N LEU A 321 -7.47 -25.78 -5.57
CA LEU A 321 -7.62 -27.18 -5.96
C LEU A 321 -7.63 -27.34 -7.50
N ASN A 322 -8.33 -26.45 -8.22
CA ASN A 322 -8.35 -26.43 -9.67
C ASN A 322 -6.96 -26.13 -10.26
N ALA A 323 -6.23 -25.17 -9.69
CA ALA A 323 -4.88 -24.84 -10.11
C ALA A 323 -3.90 -26.02 -9.90
N ILE A 324 -4.01 -26.74 -8.79
CA ILE A 324 -3.21 -27.93 -8.49
C ILE A 324 -3.55 -29.06 -9.49
N ALA A 325 -4.83 -29.28 -9.77
CA ALA A 325 -5.27 -30.29 -10.73
C ALA A 325 -4.73 -30.01 -12.14
N ALA A 326 -4.80 -28.77 -12.59
CA ALA A 326 -4.29 -28.33 -13.90
C ALA A 326 -2.76 -28.55 -14.05
N ARG A 327 -1.99 -28.38 -12.97
CA ARG A 327 -0.54 -28.68 -12.97
C ARG A 327 -0.24 -30.17 -12.98
N GLY A 328 -1.03 -30.98 -12.27
CA GLY A 328 -0.86 -32.44 -12.24
C GLY A 328 -1.16 -33.13 -13.56
N THR A 329 -1.89 -32.49 -14.48
CA THR A 329 -2.17 -32.99 -15.83
C THR A 329 -1.11 -32.61 -16.87
N ARG A 330 -0.25 -31.62 -16.58
CA ARG A 330 0.92 -31.30 -17.39
C ARG A 330 2.06 -32.11 -16.75
N GLY A 331 2.29 -33.34 -17.25
CA GLY A 331 3.37 -34.21 -16.81
C GLY A 331 4.76 -33.55 -16.83
N PRO A 332 5.79 -34.18 -16.23
CA PRO A 332 7.09 -33.58 -16.05
C PRO A 332 7.74 -33.13 -17.35
#